data_4bd37d67fe63d5d88d6b193304e5fbb6
#
_entry.id   4bd37d67fe63d5d88d6b193304e5fbb6
#
_cell.length_a   1.000
_cell.length_b   1.000
_cell.length_c   1.000
_cell.angle_alpha   90.00
_cell.angle_beta   90.00
_cell.angle_gamma   90.00
#
_symmetry.space_group_name_H-M   'P 1'
#
loop_
_entity.id
_entity.type
_entity.pdbx_description
1 polymer ?
#
loop_
_entity_poly.entity_id
_entity_poly.type
_entity_poly.pdbx_seq_one_letter_code
_entity_poly.pdbx_strand_id
1 'polypeptide(L)' 'MSIPQINVRNQFRGVVKEINEGSVVSEVDVETPAGVFTSVITTRSVKNLNLELGSEVIVLIKSTEVALAKL' A
#
# COMPACT_ATOMS: atom_id res chain seq x y z
N MET A 1 -2.25 -10.44 9.63
CA MET A 1 -1.37 -11.50 9.09
C MET A 1 -0.17 -10.86 8.43
N SER A 2 1.01 -11.39 8.68
CA SER A 2 2.22 -10.90 8.02
C SER A 2 2.64 -11.86 6.91
N ILE A 3 3.45 -11.37 5.98
CA ILE A 3 4.02 -12.18 4.90
C ILE A 3 5.32 -12.77 5.43
N PRO A 4 5.42 -14.11 5.60
CA PRO A 4 6.55 -14.70 6.34
C PRO A 4 7.89 -14.63 5.60
N GLN A 5 7.90 -14.46 4.29
CA GLN A 5 9.13 -14.51 3.51
C GLN A 5 9.57 -13.17 2.94
N ILE A 6 9.15 -12.08 3.57
CA ILE A 6 9.55 -10.75 3.16
C ILE A 6 10.25 -10.06 4.33
N ASN A 7 11.34 -9.34 4.04
CA ASN A 7 12.14 -8.68 5.07
C ASN A 7 11.78 -7.22 5.28
N VAL A 8 10.56 -6.85 5.00
CA VAL A 8 10.05 -5.50 5.27
C VAL A 8 9.44 -5.51 6.67
N ARG A 9 9.90 -4.59 7.51
CA ARG A 9 9.50 -4.61 8.93
C ARG A 9 8.17 -3.93 9.20
N ASN A 10 7.83 -2.91 8.42
CA ASN A 10 6.61 -2.14 8.64
C ASN A 10 5.52 -2.67 7.73
N GLN A 11 4.57 -3.40 8.32
CA GLN A 11 3.50 -4.06 7.59
C GLN A 11 2.16 -3.66 8.20
N PHE A 12 1.25 -3.18 7.37
CA PHE A 12 -0.08 -2.75 7.82
C PHE A 12 -1.15 -3.39 6.95
N ARG A 13 -1.94 -4.27 7.53
CA ARG A 13 -3.06 -4.86 6.81
C ARG A 13 -4.14 -3.82 6.60
N GLY A 14 -4.70 -3.78 5.41
CA GLY A 14 -5.75 -2.83 5.09
C GLY A 14 -6.58 -3.22 3.89
N VAL A 15 -7.43 -2.30 3.49
CA VAL A 15 -8.39 -2.50 2.41
C VAL A 15 -8.25 -1.35 1.43
N VAL A 16 -8.22 -1.67 0.14
CA VAL A 16 -8.17 -0.65 -0.91
C VAL A 16 -9.45 0.16 -0.87
N LYS A 17 -9.30 1.46 -0.67
CA LYS A 17 -10.38 2.40 -0.52
C LYS A 17 -10.65 3.17 -1.80
N GLU A 18 -9.59 3.50 -2.54
CA GLU A 18 -9.70 4.29 -3.75
C GLU A 18 -8.55 3.96 -4.68
N ILE A 19 -8.82 3.94 -5.98
CA ILE A 19 -7.80 3.79 -7.01
C ILE A 19 -7.99 4.93 -7.99
N ASN A 20 -6.96 5.74 -8.14
CA ASN A 20 -6.92 6.83 -9.11
C ASN A 20 -6.00 6.36 -10.23
N GLU A 21 -6.59 5.77 -11.26
CA GLU A 21 -5.84 5.09 -12.30
C GLU A 21 -5.36 6.07 -13.37
N GLY A 22 -4.05 6.09 -13.59
CA GLY A 22 -3.44 6.81 -14.70
C GLY A 22 -3.03 5.86 -15.81
N SER A 23 -2.53 6.39 -16.91
CA SER A 23 -2.10 5.54 -18.03
C SER A 23 -0.82 4.76 -17.72
N VAL A 24 0.07 5.34 -16.92
CA VAL A 24 1.36 4.72 -16.58
C VAL A 24 1.46 4.44 -15.10
N VAL A 25 1.10 5.42 -14.27
CA VAL A 25 1.13 5.27 -12.80
C VAL A 25 -0.26 5.47 -12.25
N SER A 26 -0.50 4.86 -11.10
CA SER A 26 -1.78 4.95 -10.39
C SER A 26 -1.52 5.26 -8.92
N GLU A 27 -2.47 5.94 -8.29
CA GLU A 27 -2.49 6.12 -6.85
C GLU A 27 -3.50 5.16 -6.25
N VAL A 28 -3.08 4.46 -5.19
CA VAL A 28 -3.95 3.53 -4.47
C VAL A 28 -3.98 3.95 -3.01
N ASP A 29 -5.16 4.27 -2.52
CA ASP A 29 -5.36 4.58 -1.11
C ASP A 29 -5.81 3.31 -0.38
N VAL A 30 -5.09 3.00 0.70
CA VAL A 30 -5.38 1.84 1.53
C VAL A 30 -5.75 2.30 2.93
N GLU A 31 -6.93 1.92 3.37
CA GLU A 31 -7.38 2.22 4.72
C GLU A 31 -6.93 1.11 5.67
N THR A 32 -6.26 1.51 6.75
CA THR A 32 -5.77 0.61 7.79
C THR A 32 -6.19 1.14 9.15
N PRO A 33 -6.06 0.34 10.22
CA PRO A 33 -6.31 0.85 11.58
C PRO A 33 -5.39 2.02 11.96
N ALA A 34 -4.25 2.17 11.29
CA ALA A 34 -3.32 3.27 11.54
C ALA A 34 -3.59 4.50 10.67
N GLY A 35 -4.63 4.46 9.83
CA GLY A 35 -4.98 5.56 8.93
C GLY A 35 -4.88 5.14 7.48
N VAL A 36 -4.94 6.12 6.58
CA VAL A 36 -4.90 5.89 5.15
C VAL A 36 -3.47 6.03 4.65
N PHE A 37 -3.02 5.02 3.91
CA PHE A 37 -1.73 5.05 3.23
C PHE A 37 -1.96 5.19 1.74
N THR A 38 -1.25 6.10 1.11
CA THR A 38 -1.30 6.30 -0.34
C THR A 38 -0.08 5.68 -0.98
N SER A 39 -0.31 4.82 -1.96
CA SER A 39 0.74 4.17 -2.73
C SER A 39 0.70 4.66 -4.16
N VAL A 40 1.87 5.00 -4.72
CA VAL A 40 2.01 5.31 -6.13
C VAL A 40 2.76 4.16 -6.76
N ILE A 41 2.06 3.41 -7.59
CA ILE A 41 2.62 2.23 -8.27
C ILE A 41 2.26 2.31 -9.75
N THR A 42 2.90 1.47 -10.55
CA THR A 42 2.55 1.45 -11.97
C THR A 42 1.13 0.91 -12.14
N THR A 43 0.45 1.41 -13.15
CA THR A 43 -0.88 0.92 -13.50
C THR A 43 -0.81 -0.57 -13.87
N ARG A 44 0.32 -0.99 -14.45
CA ARG A 44 0.58 -2.41 -14.72
C ARG A 44 0.54 -3.22 -13.42
N SER A 45 1.15 -2.71 -12.35
CA SER A 45 1.13 -3.41 -11.05
C SER A 45 -0.28 -3.52 -10.50
N VAL A 46 -1.09 -2.46 -10.63
CA VAL A 46 -2.49 -2.50 -10.20
C VAL A 46 -3.21 -3.65 -10.90
N LYS A 47 -2.99 -3.80 -12.20
CA LYS A 47 -3.65 -4.85 -12.99
C LYS A 47 -3.08 -6.23 -12.67
N ASN A 48 -1.77 -6.36 -12.55
CA ASN A 48 -1.14 -7.66 -12.26
C ASN A 48 -1.54 -8.19 -10.88
N LEU A 49 -1.75 -7.30 -9.92
CA LEU A 49 -2.19 -7.68 -8.58
C LEU A 49 -3.71 -7.77 -8.46
N ASN A 50 -4.45 -7.49 -9.54
CA ASN A 50 -5.91 -7.47 -9.53
C ASN A 50 -6.46 -6.59 -8.41
N LEU A 51 -5.88 -5.43 -8.19
CA LEU A 51 -6.35 -4.52 -7.16
C LEU A 51 -7.66 -3.87 -7.60
N GLU A 52 -8.62 -3.88 -6.70
CA GLU A 52 -9.90 -3.22 -6.89
C GLU A 52 -10.41 -2.72 -5.55
N LEU A 53 -11.45 -1.92 -5.55
CA LEU A 53 -12.03 -1.41 -4.32
C LEU A 53 -12.44 -2.60 -3.44
N GLY A 54 -12.04 -2.57 -2.17
CA GLY A 54 -12.30 -3.65 -1.23
C GLY A 54 -11.26 -4.75 -1.19
N SER A 55 -10.26 -4.73 -2.08
CA SER A 55 -9.18 -5.72 -2.02
C SER A 55 -8.45 -5.64 -0.69
N GLU A 56 -8.20 -6.80 -0.07
CA GLU A 56 -7.37 -6.86 1.13
C GLU A 56 -5.91 -6.86 0.69
N VAL A 57 -5.13 -5.99 1.32
CA VAL A 57 -3.71 -5.84 0.99
C VAL A 57 -2.89 -5.65 2.27
N ILE A 58 -1.59 -5.74 2.13
CA ILE A 58 -0.66 -5.37 3.19
C ILE A 58 0.19 -4.21 2.66
N VAL A 59 0.16 -3.10 3.38
CA VAL A 59 1.03 -1.97 3.09
C VAL A 59 2.42 -2.29 3.64
N LEU A 60 3.43 -2.19 2.80
CA LEU A 60 4.81 -2.51 3.14
C LEU A 60 5.64 -1.24 3.05
N ILE A 61 6.32 -0.89 4.13
CA ILE A 61 7.20 0.29 4.15
C ILE A 61 8.56 -0.14 4.66
N LYS A 62 9.57 0.00 3.81
CA LYS A 62 10.94 -0.33 4.22
C LYS A 62 11.41 0.64 5.30
N SER A 63 12.19 0.13 6.25
CA SER A 63 12.65 0.94 7.38
C SER A 63 13.41 2.19 6.93
N THR A 64 14.09 2.14 5.81
CA THR A 64 14.80 3.29 5.25
C THR A 64 13.89 4.39 4.76
N GLU A 65 12.60 4.11 4.58
CA GLU A 65 11.62 5.08 4.10
C GLU A 65 10.80 5.71 5.23
N VAL A 66 11.04 5.30 6.46
CA VAL A 66 10.28 5.82 7.60
C VAL A 66 11.03 7.02 8.17
N ALA A 67 10.39 8.20 8.08
CA ALA A 67 10.91 9.42 8.66
C ALA A 67 10.23 9.68 10.00
N LEU A 68 10.88 10.45 10.86
CA LEU A 68 10.37 10.75 12.19
C LEU A 68 10.30 12.26 12.39
N ALA A 69 9.29 12.68 13.13
CA ALA A 69 9.19 14.03 13.66
C ALA A 69 9.03 13.91 15.17
N LYS A 70 9.72 14.80 15.91
CA LYS A 70 9.59 14.87 17.36
C LYS A 70 8.52 15.90 17.73
N LEU A 71 7.65 15.55 18.65
CA LEU A 71 6.62 16.45 19.17
C LEU A 71 7.14 17.34 20.30
#